data_224a36f0ee9d3e5f394bb6d5ab5e8bc3
#
_entry.id   224a36f0ee9d3e5f394bb6d5ab5e8bc3
#
_cell.length_a   1.000
_cell.length_b   1.000
_cell.length_c   1.000
_cell.angle_alpha   90.00
_cell.angle_beta   90.00
_cell.angle_gamma   90.00
#
_symmetry.space_group_name_H-M   'P 1'
#
loop_
_entity.id
_entity.type
_entity.pdbx_description
1 polymer ?
#
loop_
_entity_poly.entity_id
_entity_poly.type
_entity_poly.pdbx_seq_one_letter_code
_entity_poly.pdbx_strand_id
1 'polypeptide(L)'
;MKRLDRYILFKFIGTFFFAVGLLMMIIIVFDISENIDSFLKHNAPWQRVAIDHYLTSIPYFTNQFIHLFTFISVIFFTSKMANHSEVVAVLSSGVSFWRFLLPYIEGALLLALMSLYLGNFMIPNLNETRRKFKDEYIEHLTTSAGRNIHLQTDKDEFMYVETYNVHRDQGYWFSIEKYDGTELVYKMTSDFIEHDTTAEHRWKITYATQRYIDKDRERIVNNFRIDTVIEKISATDFYNMKEDFEEMNFFELRDHIRVMRQRGTEGIRNYEVEMHQRMAQPVAILILTLIGAALSSRKIKGGMGMHLGFGITIAFSYVLFTQIGKAFGVNGVVSPMLAAWIPNFIFALLAVYFLIKAPK
;
A
#
# COMPACT_ATOMS: atom_id res chain seq x y z
N MET A 1 -19.69 -22.08 -21.50
CA MET A 1 -20.62 -21.16 -20.76
C MET A 1 -22.01 -21.22 -21.40
N LYS A 2 -23.05 -21.42 -20.55
CA LYS A 2 -24.45 -21.31 -21.01
C LYS A 2 -24.82 -19.82 -21.19
N ARG A 3 -25.91 -19.51 -21.91
CA ARG A 3 -26.37 -18.11 -22.13
C ARG A 3 -26.58 -17.35 -20.82
N LEU A 4 -27.09 -18.03 -19.77
CA LEU A 4 -27.29 -17.47 -18.44
C LEU A 4 -25.96 -17.05 -17.79
N ASP A 5 -24.92 -17.89 -17.85
CA ASP A 5 -23.63 -17.61 -17.24
C ASP A 5 -23.01 -16.33 -17.83
N ARG A 6 -23.08 -16.22 -19.17
CA ARG A 6 -22.59 -15.03 -19.88
C ARG A 6 -23.39 -13.78 -19.49
N TYR A 7 -24.70 -13.88 -19.36
CA TYR A 7 -25.54 -12.77 -18.92
C TYR A 7 -25.14 -12.27 -17.53
N ILE A 8 -25.02 -13.18 -16.55
CA ILE A 8 -24.63 -12.85 -15.19
C ILE A 8 -23.21 -12.23 -15.16
N LEU A 9 -22.24 -12.86 -15.82
CA LEU A 9 -20.85 -12.40 -15.86
C LEU A 9 -20.74 -10.99 -16.47
N PHE A 10 -21.33 -10.75 -17.63
CA PHE A 10 -21.26 -9.43 -18.28
C PHE A 10 -21.96 -8.34 -17.47
N LYS A 11 -23.10 -8.66 -16.84
CA LYS A 11 -23.81 -7.73 -15.96
C LYS A 11 -22.98 -7.41 -14.71
N PHE A 12 -22.36 -8.41 -14.09
CA PHE A 12 -21.50 -8.24 -12.93
C PHE A 12 -20.30 -7.34 -13.26
N ILE A 13 -19.52 -7.72 -14.27
CA ILE A 13 -18.32 -6.97 -14.69
C ILE A 13 -18.69 -5.56 -15.18
N GLY A 14 -19.75 -5.43 -15.97
CA GLY A 14 -20.24 -4.12 -16.43
C GLY A 14 -20.65 -3.20 -15.27
N THR A 15 -21.35 -3.73 -14.26
CA THR A 15 -21.72 -2.97 -13.05
C THR A 15 -20.49 -2.56 -12.24
N PHE A 16 -19.49 -3.44 -12.15
CA PHE A 16 -18.21 -3.14 -11.48
C PHE A 16 -17.49 -1.96 -12.16
N PHE A 17 -17.25 -2.04 -13.48
CA PHE A 17 -16.57 -0.95 -14.19
C PHE A 17 -17.37 0.35 -14.21
N PHE A 18 -18.70 0.27 -14.24
CA PHE A 18 -19.55 1.45 -14.10
C PHE A 18 -19.39 2.12 -12.74
N ALA A 19 -19.39 1.33 -11.65
CA ALA A 19 -19.24 1.83 -10.29
C ALA A 19 -17.84 2.44 -10.07
N VAL A 20 -16.80 1.78 -10.56
CA VAL A 20 -15.41 2.29 -10.52
C VAL A 20 -15.30 3.59 -11.34
N GLY A 21 -15.83 3.63 -12.55
CA GLY A 21 -15.79 4.83 -13.40
C GLY A 21 -16.48 6.03 -12.76
N LEU A 22 -17.60 5.81 -12.08
CA LEU A 22 -18.32 6.86 -11.36
C LEU A 22 -17.47 7.38 -10.17
N LEU A 23 -16.85 6.47 -9.40
CA LEU A 23 -15.94 6.89 -8.33
C LEU A 23 -14.74 7.66 -8.87
N MET A 24 -14.11 7.17 -9.94
CA MET A 24 -12.96 7.86 -10.55
C MET A 24 -13.31 9.28 -10.97
N MET A 25 -14.50 9.47 -11.57
CA MET A 25 -14.98 10.81 -11.92
C MET A 25 -15.08 11.72 -10.71
N ILE A 26 -15.60 11.21 -9.60
CA ILE A 26 -15.71 11.96 -8.34
C ILE A 26 -14.30 12.30 -7.80
N ILE A 27 -13.40 11.31 -7.72
CA ILE A 27 -12.04 11.51 -7.23
C ILE A 27 -11.31 12.57 -8.06
N ILE A 28 -11.37 12.48 -9.39
CA ILE A 28 -10.71 13.43 -10.28
C ILE A 28 -11.23 14.86 -10.07
N VAL A 29 -12.56 15.03 -9.94
CA VAL A 29 -13.16 16.36 -9.71
C VAL A 29 -12.71 16.95 -8.37
N PHE A 30 -12.69 16.15 -7.31
CA PHE A 30 -12.20 16.60 -6.00
C PHE A 30 -10.70 16.94 -6.03
N ASP A 31 -9.89 16.06 -6.63
CA ASP A 31 -8.44 16.28 -6.72
C ASP A 31 -8.09 17.52 -7.57
N ILE A 32 -8.81 17.76 -8.68
CA ILE A 32 -8.68 19.01 -9.44
C ILE A 32 -9.01 20.21 -8.55
N SER A 33 -10.12 20.16 -7.83
CA SER A 33 -10.55 21.27 -6.97
C SER A 33 -9.53 21.57 -5.86
N GLU A 34 -8.87 20.55 -5.34
CA GLU A 34 -7.86 20.69 -4.28
C GLU A 34 -6.52 21.20 -4.82
N ASN A 35 -6.10 20.75 -6.00
CA ASN A 35 -4.75 20.99 -6.53
C ASN A 35 -4.68 22.03 -7.64
N ILE A 36 -5.81 22.65 -8.05
CA ILE A 36 -5.85 23.60 -9.17
C ILE A 36 -4.90 24.79 -8.98
N ASP A 37 -4.82 25.32 -7.76
CA ASP A 37 -3.93 26.44 -7.45
C ASP A 37 -2.46 26.06 -7.59
N SER A 38 -2.09 24.85 -7.20
CA SER A 38 -0.74 24.31 -7.35
C SER A 38 -0.40 24.11 -8.83
N PHE A 39 -1.30 23.56 -9.63
CA PHE A 39 -1.11 23.38 -11.08
C PHE A 39 -0.92 24.71 -11.80
N LEU A 40 -1.70 25.74 -11.45
CA LEU A 40 -1.58 27.07 -12.05
C LEU A 40 -0.31 27.78 -11.61
N LYS A 41 0.03 27.70 -10.33
CA LYS A 41 1.22 28.35 -9.76
C LYS A 41 2.52 27.82 -10.36
N HIS A 42 2.58 26.52 -10.65
CA HIS A 42 3.77 25.86 -11.20
C HIS A 42 3.71 25.65 -12.71
N ASN A 43 2.70 26.25 -13.39
CA ASN A 43 2.50 26.12 -14.83
C ASN A 43 2.50 24.68 -15.33
N ALA A 44 1.82 23.77 -14.62
CA ALA A 44 1.74 22.36 -14.99
C ALA A 44 1.06 22.18 -16.35
N PRO A 45 1.72 21.51 -17.34
CA PRO A 45 1.11 21.26 -18.65
C PRO A 45 -0.10 20.33 -18.50
N TRP A 46 -1.25 20.70 -19.06
CA TRP A 46 -2.48 19.88 -18.94
C TRP A 46 -2.33 18.45 -19.47
N GLN A 47 -1.46 18.24 -20.45
CA GLN A 47 -1.15 16.89 -20.94
C GLN A 47 -0.49 16.05 -19.86
N ARG A 48 0.46 16.60 -19.10
CA ARG A 48 1.11 15.92 -18.00
C ARG A 48 0.16 15.70 -16.82
N VAL A 49 -0.68 16.68 -16.51
CA VAL A 49 -1.75 16.52 -15.50
C VAL A 49 -2.67 15.36 -15.87
N ALA A 50 -3.11 15.25 -17.13
CA ALA A 50 -4.00 14.18 -17.57
C ALA A 50 -3.32 12.80 -17.61
N ILE A 51 -2.08 12.71 -18.07
CA ILE A 51 -1.38 11.45 -18.31
C ILE A 51 -0.59 11.01 -17.07
N ASP A 52 0.32 11.88 -16.57
CA ASP A 52 1.26 11.50 -15.51
C ASP A 52 0.62 11.48 -14.11
N HIS A 53 -0.47 12.26 -13.91
CA HIS A 53 -1.19 12.30 -12.65
C HIS A 53 -2.48 11.47 -12.68
N TYR A 54 -3.46 11.80 -13.54
CA TYR A 54 -4.77 11.13 -13.51
C TYR A 54 -4.76 9.72 -14.11
N LEU A 55 -4.18 9.53 -15.30
CA LEU A 55 -4.17 8.21 -15.94
C LEU A 55 -3.38 7.19 -15.12
N THR A 56 -2.30 7.60 -14.46
CA THR A 56 -1.52 6.74 -13.55
C THR A 56 -2.23 6.47 -12.22
N SER A 57 -3.10 7.37 -11.77
CA SER A 57 -3.87 7.21 -10.53
C SER A 57 -5.06 6.26 -10.68
N ILE A 58 -5.62 6.08 -11.88
CA ILE A 58 -6.78 5.20 -12.11
C ILE A 58 -6.51 3.75 -11.67
N PRO A 59 -5.42 3.07 -12.08
CA PRO A 59 -5.14 1.71 -11.62
C PRO A 59 -4.94 1.63 -10.10
N TYR A 60 -4.29 2.62 -9.50
CA TYR A 60 -4.06 2.68 -8.06
C TYR A 60 -5.38 2.70 -7.28
N PHE A 61 -6.25 3.67 -7.52
CA PHE A 61 -7.54 3.77 -6.83
C PHE A 61 -8.47 2.61 -7.18
N THR A 62 -8.43 2.12 -8.42
CA THR A 62 -9.19 0.93 -8.82
C THR A 62 -8.78 -0.27 -7.96
N ASN A 63 -7.50 -0.53 -7.81
CA ASN A 63 -7.00 -1.66 -7.01
C ASN A 63 -7.26 -1.47 -5.52
N GLN A 64 -7.09 -0.25 -5.00
CA GLN A 64 -7.33 0.06 -3.59
C GLN A 64 -8.77 -0.27 -3.17
N PHE A 65 -9.75 0.02 -4.02
CA PHE A 65 -11.17 -0.17 -3.73
C PHE A 65 -11.81 -1.36 -4.46
N ILE A 66 -11.03 -2.20 -5.16
CA ILE A 66 -11.54 -3.27 -6.01
C ILE A 66 -12.47 -4.24 -5.28
N HIS A 67 -12.10 -4.65 -4.06
CA HIS A 67 -12.89 -5.56 -3.22
C HIS A 67 -14.23 -4.94 -2.79
N LEU A 68 -14.24 -3.63 -2.48
CA LEU A 68 -15.45 -2.89 -2.11
C LEU A 68 -16.42 -2.78 -3.29
N PHE A 69 -15.91 -2.33 -4.45
CA PHE A 69 -16.75 -2.16 -5.64
C PHE A 69 -17.22 -3.48 -6.22
N THR A 70 -16.40 -4.52 -6.17
CA THR A 70 -16.82 -5.88 -6.53
C THR A 70 -18.01 -6.31 -5.68
N PHE A 71 -17.91 -6.14 -4.36
CA PHE A 71 -18.97 -6.53 -3.44
C PHE A 71 -20.26 -5.74 -3.65
N ILE A 72 -20.18 -4.40 -3.77
CA ILE A 72 -21.32 -3.54 -4.04
C ILE A 72 -21.99 -3.90 -5.38
N SER A 73 -21.18 -4.16 -6.42
CA SER A 73 -21.68 -4.55 -7.75
C SER A 73 -22.43 -5.87 -7.71
N VAL A 74 -21.90 -6.86 -6.98
CA VAL A 74 -22.58 -8.15 -6.79
C VAL A 74 -23.91 -7.96 -6.09
N ILE A 75 -23.95 -7.21 -5.00
CA ILE A 75 -25.17 -6.97 -4.24
C ILE A 75 -26.21 -6.23 -5.11
N PHE A 76 -25.79 -5.13 -5.74
CA PHE A 76 -26.68 -4.31 -6.57
C PHE A 76 -27.31 -5.13 -7.69
N PHE A 77 -26.47 -5.83 -8.45
CA PHE A 77 -26.94 -6.62 -9.58
C PHE A 77 -27.81 -7.81 -9.14
N THR A 78 -27.35 -8.58 -8.13
CA THR A 78 -28.09 -9.76 -7.66
C THR A 78 -29.40 -9.39 -6.98
N SER A 79 -29.44 -8.30 -6.19
CA SER A 79 -30.70 -7.86 -5.58
C SER A 79 -31.69 -7.34 -6.62
N LYS A 80 -31.20 -6.72 -7.70
CA LYS A 80 -32.05 -6.34 -8.85
C LYS A 80 -32.68 -7.58 -9.50
N MET A 81 -31.88 -8.64 -9.75
CA MET A 81 -32.40 -9.92 -10.25
C MET A 81 -33.43 -10.55 -9.30
N ALA A 82 -33.10 -10.53 -7.98
CA ALA A 82 -34.00 -11.09 -6.96
C ALA A 82 -35.35 -10.34 -6.90
N ASN A 83 -35.33 -9.00 -7.01
CA ASN A 83 -36.54 -8.19 -7.03
C ASN A 83 -37.43 -8.47 -8.28
N HIS A 84 -36.78 -8.71 -9.41
CA HIS A 84 -37.52 -9.11 -10.66
C HIS A 84 -37.87 -10.59 -10.67
N SER A 85 -37.67 -11.33 -9.57
CA SER A 85 -37.90 -12.77 -9.44
C SER A 85 -37.07 -13.65 -10.39
N GLU A 86 -36.02 -13.09 -11.03
CA GLU A 86 -35.14 -13.83 -11.95
C GLU A 86 -34.37 -14.93 -11.22
N VAL A 87 -33.89 -14.64 -9.98
CA VAL A 87 -33.19 -15.62 -9.16
C VAL A 87 -34.09 -16.80 -8.82
N VAL A 88 -35.35 -16.52 -8.42
CA VAL A 88 -36.33 -17.55 -8.10
C VAL A 88 -36.64 -18.38 -9.35
N ALA A 89 -36.85 -17.74 -10.51
CA ALA A 89 -37.12 -18.44 -11.77
C ALA A 89 -35.98 -19.40 -12.16
N VAL A 90 -34.70 -18.97 -11.98
CA VAL A 90 -33.53 -19.81 -12.24
C VAL A 90 -33.46 -21.01 -11.29
N LEU A 91 -33.68 -20.80 -10.00
CA LEU A 91 -33.66 -21.89 -9.03
C LEU A 91 -34.82 -22.85 -9.18
N SER A 92 -36.05 -22.35 -9.50
CA SER A 92 -37.21 -23.16 -9.73
C SER A 92 -37.15 -23.98 -11.04
N SER A 93 -36.27 -23.60 -11.98
CA SER A 93 -35.99 -24.41 -13.17
C SER A 93 -35.06 -25.60 -12.91
N GLY A 94 -34.70 -25.90 -11.64
CA GLY A 94 -33.87 -27.02 -11.24
C GLY A 94 -32.34 -26.70 -11.26
N VAL A 95 -31.98 -25.43 -11.46
CA VAL A 95 -30.55 -25.01 -11.34
C VAL A 95 -30.20 -24.92 -9.86
N SER A 96 -29.19 -25.66 -9.40
CA SER A 96 -28.72 -25.58 -8.01
C SER A 96 -28.09 -24.20 -7.73
N PHE A 97 -28.16 -23.75 -6.48
CA PHE A 97 -27.55 -22.49 -6.05
C PHE A 97 -26.05 -22.43 -6.33
N TRP A 98 -25.33 -23.54 -6.15
CA TRP A 98 -23.90 -23.63 -6.47
C TRP A 98 -23.62 -23.42 -7.96
N ARG A 99 -24.49 -23.93 -8.83
CA ARG A 99 -24.38 -23.72 -10.27
C ARG A 99 -24.68 -22.25 -10.65
N PHE A 100 -25.60 -21.59 -9.93
CA PHE A 100 -25.90 -20.19 -10.08
C PHE A 100 -24.72 -19.30 -9.66
N LEU A 101 -23.91 -19.72 -8.65
CA LEU A 101 -22.73 -18.98 -8.18
C LEU A 101 -21.53 -19.03 -9.15
N LEU A 102 -21.43 -20.01 -10.04
CA LEU A 102 -20.28 -20.18 -10.92
C LEU A 102 -19.88 -18.92 -11.69
N PRO A 103 -20.79 -18.20 -12.40
CA PRO A 103 -20.41 -16.97 -13.11
C PRO A 103 -19.96 -15.84 -12.20
N TYR A 104 -20.39 -15.80 -10.93
CA TYR A 104 -19.86 -14.86 -9.94
C TYR A 104 -18.45 -15.20 -9.54
N ILE A 105 -18.16 -16.50 -9.33
CA ILE A 105 -16.80 -16.97 -9.01
C ILE A 105 -15.86 -16.71 -10.20
N GLU A 106 -16.29 -16.98 -11.43
CA GLU A 106 -15.50 -16.69 -12.63
C GLU A 106 -15.18 -15.20 -12.75
N GLY A 107 -16.16 -14.33 -12.53
CA GLY A 107 -15.97 -12.87 -12.54
C GLY A 107 -15.09 -12.39 -11.38
N ALA A 108 -15.30 -12.90 -10.19
CA ALA A 108 -14.45 -12.59 -9.03
C ALA A 108 -13.01 -13.05 -9.21
N LEU A 109 -12.80 -14.24 -9.82
CA LEU A 109 -11.45 -14.73 -10.12
C LEU A 109 -10.74 -13.84 -11.15
N LEU A 110 -11.47 -13.38 -12.19
CA LEU A 110 -10.93 -12.44 -13.17
C LEU A 110 -10.50 -11.13 -12.49
N LEU A 111 -11.36 -10.55 -11.63
CA LEU A 111 -11.03 -9.33 -10.88
C LEU A 111 -9.91 -9.56 -9.86
N ALA A 112 -9.83 -10.72 -9.22
CA ALA A 112 -8.75 -11.10 -8.32
C ALA A 112 -7.41 -11.21 -9.03
N LEU A 113 -7.37 -11.82 -10.21
CA LEU A 113 -6.16 -11.90 -11.05
C LEU A 113 -5.76 -10.51 -11.56
N MET A 114 -6.75 -9.67 -11.94
CA MET A 114 -6.50 -8.28 -12.30
C MET A 114 -5.87 -7.52 -11.11
N SER A 115 -6.43 -7.66 -9.90
CA SER A 115 -5.89 -7.04 -8.68
C SER A 115 -4.46 -7.48 -8.38
N LEU A 116 -4.17 -8.79 -8.52
CA LEU A 116 -2.83 -9.33 -8.36
C LEU A 116 -1.83 -8.69 -9.34
N TYR A 117 -2.20 -8.60 -10.61
CA TYR A 117 -1.35 -7.99 -11.64
C TYR A 117 -1.15 -6.49 -11.39
N LEU A 118 -2.25 -5.77 -11.11
CA LEU A 118 -2.18 -4.33 -10.84
C LEU A 118 -1.30 -4.04 -9.62
N GLY A 119 -1.55 -4.67 -8.48
CA GLY A 119 -0.87 -4.39 -7.22
C GLY A 119 0.61 -4.76 -7.19
N ASN A 120 1.01 -5.79 -7.95
CA ASN A 120 2.38 -6.30 -7.90
C ASN A 120 3.28 -5.84 -9.06
N PHE A 121 2.71 -5.40 -10.19
CA PHE A 121 3.50 -5.07 -11.38
C PHE A 121 3.16 -3.71 -11.98
N MET A 122 1.89 -3.40 -12.23
CA MET A 122 1.52 -2.20 -12.97
C MET A 122 1.60 -0.95 -12.08
N ILE A 123 0.99 -0.99 -10.89
CA ILE A 123 0.91 0.17 -9.97
C ILE A 123 2.30 0.62 -9.52
N PRO A 124 3.24 -0.25 -9.13
CA PRO A 124 4.59 0.18 -8.75
C PRO A 124 5.27 1.04 -9.82
N ASN A 125 5.25 0.61 -11.06
CA ASN A 125 5.85 1.36 -12.17
C ASN A 125 5.15 2.72 -12.43
N LEU A 126 3.82 2.78 -12.23
CA LEU A 126 3.05 4.00 -12.42
C LEU A 126 3.20 4.97 -11.24
N ASN A 127 3.40 4.46 -10.03
CA ASN A 127 3.58 5.27 -8.83
C ASN A 127 4.86 6.11 -8.90
N GLU A 128 5.94 5.62 -9.48
CA GLU A 128 7.16 6.39 -9.70
C GLU A 128 6.87 7.64 -10.57
N THR A 129 6.13 7.47 -11.67
CA THR A 129 5.75 8.59 -12.55
C THR A 129 4.84 9.58 -11.82
N ARG A 130 3.84 9.07 -11.07
CA ARG A 130 2.92 9.87 -10.29
C ARG A 130 3.64 10.67 -9.20
N ARG A 131 4.62 10.06 -8.51
CA ARG A 131 5.42 10.72 -7.47
C ARG A 131 6.25 11.85 -8.07
N LYS A 132 6.97 11.59 -9.16
CA LYS A 132 7.74 12.62 -9.86
C LYS A 132 6.88 13.82 -10.25
N PHE A 133 5.66 13.58 -10.74
CA PHE A 133 4.71 14.63 -11.06
C PHE A 133 4.27 15.41 -9.81
N LYS A 134 3.92 14.71 -8.71
CA LYS A 134 3.53 15.34 -7.46
C LYS A 134 4.65 16.19 -6.87
N ASP A 135 5.86 15.68 -6.86
CA ASP A 135 7.05 16.38 -6.35
C ASP A 135 7.33 17.66 -7.15
N GLU A 136 7.08 17.64 -8.48
CA GLU A 136 7.35 18.78 -9.38
C GLU A 136 6.27 19.86 -9.31
N TYR A 137 4.97 19.48 -9.19
CA TYR A 137 3.86 20.42 -9.40
C TYR A 137 2.90 20.59 -8.21
N ILE A 138 2.85 19.67 -7.26
CA ILE A 138 1.90 19.70 -6.15
C ILE A 138 2.62 19.90 -4.82
N GLU A 139 3.50 18.99 -4.49
CA GLU A 139 4.27 19.00 -3.28
C GLU A 139 5.65 19.57 -3.60
N HIS A 140 5.83 20.90 -3.47
CA HIS A 140 7.20 21.36 -3.30
C HIS A 140 7.70 20.74 -2.01
N LEU A 141 8.46 19.67 -2.18
CA LEU A 141 9.07 18.93 -1.08
C LEU A 141 9.58 19.92 -0.03
N THR A 142 8.83 20.06 1.05
CA THR A 142 9.39 20.43 2.34
C THR A 142 10.23 19.23 2.78
N THR A 143 11.23 19.10 2.21
CA THR A 143 12.65 18.90 2.23
C THR A 143 13.24 18.11 3.39
N SER A 144 12.50 17.40 4.18
CA SER A 144 13.09 16.51 5.18
C SER A 144 12.81 15.06 4.82
N ALA A 145 13.79 14.41 4.26
CA ALA A 145 13.85 12.96 4.28
C ALA A 145 13.94 12.55 5.76
N GLY A 146 12.97 11.83 6.26
CA GLY A 146 12.95 11.25 7.59
C GLY A 146 13.49 12.09 8.78
N ARG A 147 12.97 11.84 9.96
CA ARG A 147 13.57 12.26 11.22
C ARG A 147 14.03 11.03 11.97
N ASN A 148 15.10 11.15 12.75
CA ASN A 148 15.65 10.08 13.58
C ASN A 148 16.06 8.85 12.75
N ILE A 149 16.92 9.08 11.75
CA ILE A 149 17.40 8.06 10.83
C ILE A 149 18.46 7.21 11.51
N HIS A 150 18.20 5.94 11.72
CA HIS A 150 19.16 4.96 12.24
C HIS A 150 19.51 3.97 11.12
N LEU A 151 20.81 3.88 10.81
CA LEU A 151 21.34 2.95 9.80
C LEU A 151 22.44 2.11 10.41
N GLN A 152 22.39 0.80 10.24
CA GLN A 152 23.51 -0.06 10.52
C GLN A 152 24.44 -0.11 9.30
N THR A 153 25.63 0.47 9.43
CA THR A 153 26.61 0.57 8.33
C THR A 153 27.47 -0.68 8.23
N ASP A 154 27.75 -1.33 9.36
CA ASP A 154 28.43 -2.62 9.44
C ASP A 154 27.91 -3.44 10.63
N LYS A 155 28.42 -4.67 10.83
CA LYS A 155 27.98 -5.59 11.87
C LYS A 155 27.96 -4.95 13.26
N ASP A 156 28.95 -4.10 13.57
CA ASP A 156 29.12 -3.45 14.88
C ASP A 156 29.23 -1.91 14.71
N GLU A 157 28.73 -1.34 13.62
CA GLU A 157 28.77 0.09 13.33
C GLU A 157 27.39 0.63 13.02
N PHE A 158 26.97 1.66 13.76
CA PHE A 158 25.67 2.30 13.65
C PHE A 158 25.83 3.78 13.33
N MET A 159 24.99 4.28 12.45
CA MET A 159 24.93 5.69 12.10
C MET A 159 23.56 6.25 12.47
N TYR A 160 23.54 7.48 12.95
CA TYR A 160 22.35 8.25 13.25
C TYR A 160 22.39 9.61 12.58
N VAL A 161 21.27 10.04 12.01
CA VAL A 161 21.05 11.40 11.51
C VAL A 161 19.67 11.87 11.97
N GLU A 162 19.59 12.99 12.68
CA GLU A 162 18.30 13.48 13.17
C GLU A 162 17.40 13.97 12.03
N THR A 163 17.97 14.72 11.08
CA THR A 163 17.21 15.25 9.93
C THR A 163 18.12 15.31 8.72
N TYR A 164 17.66 14.81 7.57
CA TYR A 164 18.37 14.93 6.30
C TYR A 164 17.60 15.80 5.31
N ASN A 165 18.28 16.76 4.70
CA ASN A 165 17.71 17.64 3.67
C ASN A 165 18.14 17.14 2.29
N VAL A 166 17.18 16.55 1.55
CA VAL A 166 17.41 15.94 0.24
C VAL A 166 17.85 16.94 -0.84
N HIS A 167 17.35 18.20 -0.80
CA HIS A 167 17.71 19.19 -1.84
C HIS A 167 19.11 19.75 -1.69
N ARG A 168 19.63 19.73 -0.47
CA ARG A 168 20.97 20.24 -0.18
C ARG A 168 21.98 19.13 0.03
N ASP A 169 21.53 17.87 0.02
CA ASP A 169 22.32 16.69 0.38
C ASP A 169 23.02 16.82 1.73
N GLN A 170 22.29 17.34 2.74
CA GLN A 170 22.81 17.71 4.04
C GLN A 170 22.06 17.03 5.17
N GLY A 171 22.81 16.43 6.12
CA GLY A 171 22.30 15.87 7.36
C GLY A 171 22.66 16.74 8.57
N TYR A 172 21.74 16.83 9.52
CA TYR A 172 21.91 17.56 10.78
C TYR A 172 21.89 16.58 11.94
N TRP A 173 22.71 16.85 12.97
CA TRP A 173 22.88 16.02 14.17
C TRP A 173 23.24 14.58 13.81
N PHE A 174 24.44 14.46 13.27
CA PHE A 174 25.00 13.18 12.81
C PHE A 174 25.82 12.49 13.88
N SER A 175 25.71 11.16 14.01
CA SER A 175 26.66 10.35 14.78
C SER A 175 26.97 9.02 14.12
N ILE A 176 28.21 8.55 14.28
CA ILE A 176 28.64 7.17 14.02
C ILE A 176 29.12 6.56 15.30
N GLU A 177 28.70 5.35 15.60
CA GLU A 177 29.07 4.57 16.78
C GLU A 177 29.61 3.21 16.35
N LYS A 178 30.78 2.82 16.89
CA LYS A 178 31.36 1.49 16.69
C LYS A 178 31.42 0.75 18.02
N TYR A 179 30.98 -0.51 17.98
CA TYR A 179 30.96 -1.38 19.14
C TYR A 179 31.93 -2.54 18.95
N ASP A 180 32.48 -3.04 20.06
CA ASP A 180 33.16 -4.34 20.15
C ASP A 180 32.31 -5.23 21.06
N GLY A 181 31.49 -6.08 20.47
CA GLY A 181 30.42 -6.81 21.15
C GLY A 181 29.37 -5.87 21.73
N THR A 182 29.38 -5.60 23.02
CA THR A 182 28.42 -4.69 23.69
C THR A 182 29.07 -3.38 24.18
N GLU A 183 30.40 -3.23 24.02
CA GLU A 183 31.15 -2.07 24.50
C GLU A 183 31.33 -1.05 23.36
N LEU A 184 31.02 0.22 23.63
CA LEU A 184 31.25 1.32 22.69
C LEU A 184 32.76 1.64 22.67
N VAL A 185 33.41 1.48 21.51
CA VAL A 185 34.85 1.73 21.34
C VAL A 185 35.12 3.04 20.58
N TYR A 186 34.19 3.52 19.78
CA TYR A 186 34.32 4.75 19.03
C TYR A 186 32.97 5.43 18.84
N LYS A 187 32.96 6.76 19.04
CA LYS A 187 31.79 7.60 18.70
C LYS A 187 32.26 8.88 18.01
N MET A 188 31.71 9.17 16.87
CA MET A 188 31.84 10.47 16.21
C MET A 188 30.52 11.17 16.22
N THR A 189 30.46 12.42 16.61
CA THR A 189 29.28 13.27 16.53
C THR A 189 29.59 14.52 15.72
N SER A 190 28.65 15.03 14.99
CA SER A 190 28.75 16.27 14.22
C SER A 190 27.39 16.95 14.09
N ASP A 191 27.44 18.27 14.10
CA ASP A 191 26.21 19.06 13.86
C ASP A 191 25.76 18.99 12.41
N PHE A 192 26.71 18.70 11.49
CA PHE A 192 26.47 18.83 10.06
C PHE A 192 27.29 17.85 9.22
N ILE A 193 26.60 17.14 8.33
CA ILE A 193 27.18 16.27 7.30
C ILE A 193 26.66 16.65 5.92
N GLU A 194 27.52 16.72 4.92
CA GLU A 194 27.17 17.06 3.55
C GLU A 194 27.73 16.00 2.60
N HIS A 195 26.89 15.54 1.66
CA HIS A 195 27.31 14.63 0.62
C HIS A 195 28.14 15.36 -0.45
N ASP A 196 29.29 14.81 -0.81
CA ASP A 196 30.08 15.32 -1.92
C ASP A 196 29.59 14.74 -3.24
N THR A 197 28.83 15.54 -4.01
CA THR A 197 28.25 15.14 -5.28
C THR A 197 29.28 14.68 -6.34
N THR A 198 30.58 14.85 -6.06
CA THR A 198 31.64 14.39 -6.98
C THR A 198 31.97 12.90 -6.83
N ALA A 199 31.54 12.27 -5.70
CA ALA A 199 31.79 10.84 -5.44
C ALA A 199 30.67 10.26 -4.55
N GLU A 200 30.09 9.14 -4.97
CA GLU A 200 28.88 8.53 -4.42
C GLU A 200 28.93 8.25 -2.89
N HIS A 201 30.11 7.96 -2.36
CA HIS A 201 30.29 7.59 -0.95
C HIS A 201 31.14 8.59 -0.15
N ARG A 202 31.37 9.80 -0.68
CA ARG A 202 32.19 10.80 -0.03
C ARG A 202 31.32 11.80 0.74
N TRP A 203 31.70 12.02 2.01
CA TRP A 203 30.97 12.89 2.92
C TRP A 203 31.91 13.92 3.53
N LYS A 204 31.43 15.14 3.64
CA LYS A 204 32.08 16.25 4.34
C LYS A 204 31.40 16.43 5.69
N ILE A 205 32.12 16.22 6.75
CA ILE A 205 31.63 16.32 8.12
C ILE A 205 32.21 17.57 8.74
N THR A 206 31.35 18.44 9.26
CA THR A 206 31.77 19.73 9.83
C THR A 206 31.51 19.75 11.34
N TYR A 207 32.44 20.32 12.14
CA TYR A 207 32.41 20.33 13.60
C TYR A 207 32.32 18.94 14.21
N ALA A 208 33.20 18.04 13.77
CA ALA A 208 33.23 16.67 14.23
C ALA A 208 33.95 16.53 15.55
N THR A 209 33.32 15.90 16.54
CA THR A 209 33.93 15.42 17.79
C THR A 209 34.07 13.91 17.71
N GLN A 210 35.31 13.44 17.70
CA GLN A 210 35.64 12.02 17.70
C GLN A 210 36.07 11.60 19.12
N ARG A 211 35.46 10.53 19.61
CA ARG A 211 35.65 9.97 20.93
C ARG A 211 36.12 8.53 20.79
N TYR A 212 37.34 8.27 21.19
CA TYR A 212 37.94 6.94 21.23
C TYR A 212 37.92 6.45 22.69
N ILE A 213 37.32 5.30 22.92
CA ILE A 213 37.09 4.74 24.25
C ILE A 213 37.89 3.44 24.32
N ASP A 214 38.88 3.42 25.21
CA ASP A 214 39.62 2.23 25.60
C ASP A 214 39.37 2.00 27.11
N LYS A 215 39.30 0.76 27.55
CA LYS A 215 38.77 0.27 28.83
C LYS A 215 38.91 1.23 30.03
N ASP A 216 40.02 1.94 30.13
CA ASP A 216 40.34 2.87 31.26
C ASP A 216 40.68 4.30 30.79
N ARG A 217 40.64 4.56 29.49
CA ARG A 217 41.05 5.87 28.92
C ARG A 217 40.13 6.31 27.82
N GLU A 218 39.87 7.59 27.82
CA GLU A 218 39.11 8.24 26.81
C GLU A 218 39.93 9.34 26.14
N ARG A 219 39.95 9.35 24.81
CA ARG A 219 40.58 10.38 23.99
C ARG A 219 39.54 11.10 23.14
N ILE A 220 39.42 12.40 23.33
CA ILE A 220 38.53 13.26 22.53
C ILE A 220 39.39 14.09 21.57
N VAL A 221 38.99 14.11 20.29
CA VAL A 221 39.61 14.90 19.24
C VAL A 221 38.50 15.72 18.54
N ASN A 222 38.69 17.03 18.55
CA ASN A 222 37.75 17.94 17.87
C ASN A 222 38.36 18.41 16.54
N ASN A 223 37.62 18.23 15.45
CA ASN A 223 38.01 18.62 14.11
C ASN A 223 37.01 19.59 13.52
N PHE A 224 37.49 20.68 12.92
CA PHE A 224 36.59 21.62 12.24
C PHE A 224 35.95 21.01 11.01
N ARG A 225 36.70 20.20 10.26
CA ARG A 225 36.23 19.52 9.05
C ARG A 225 36.95 18.20 8.84
N ILE A 226 36.20 17.17 8.47
CA ILE A 226 36.69 15.86 8.05
C ILE A 226 36.09 15.52 6.72
N ASP A 227 36.88 15.25 5.70
CA ASP A 227 36.48 14.64 4.44
C ASP A 227 36.70 13.13 4.58
N THR A 228 35.64 12.35 4.58
CA THR A 228 35.70 10.91 4.77
C THR A 228 34.88 10.17 3.73
N VAL A 229 35.24 8.91 3.49
CA VAL A 229 34.46 8.00 2.65
C VAL A 229 33.74 7.04 3.58
N ILE A 230 32.41 6.98 3.46
CA ILE A 230 31.57 6.02 4.16
C ILE A 230 31.08 5.04 3.11
N GLU A 231 31.87 3.99 2.83
CA GLU A 231 31.70 3.10 1.68
C GLU A 231 30.31 2.44 1.55
N LYS A 232 29.60 2.30 2.66
CA LYS A 232 28.33 1.58 2.71
C LYS A 232 27.10 2.49 2.70
N ILE A 233 27.28 3.80 2.57
CA ILE A 233 26.19 4.77 2.60
C ILE A 233 26.28 5.68 1.38
N SER A 234 25.20 5.70 0.63
CA SER A 234 24.93 6.62 -0.45
C SER A 234 23.90 7.69 -0.01
N ALA A 235 23.89 8.84 -0.66
CA ALA A 235 22.82 9.84 -0.48
C ALA A 235 21.44 9.23 -0.75
N THR A 236 21.35 8.26 -1.64
CA THR A 236 20.10 7.54 -1.96
C THR A 236 19.51 6.76 -0.78
N ASP A 237 20.34 6.33 0.19
CA ASP A 237 19.83 5.65 1.38
C ASP A 237 19.00 6.58 2.27
N PHE A 238 19.21 7.90 2.17
CA PHE A 238 18.42 8.92 2.87
C PHE A 238 17.20 9.37 2.07
N TYR A 239 17.22 9.28 0.73
CA TYR A 239 16.09 9.63 -0.12
C TYR A 239 14.95 8.62 -0.01
N ASN A 240 15.30 7.35 0.16
CA ASN A 240 14.37 6.23 0.11
C ASN A 240 13.69 5.93 1.45
N MET A 241 13.75 6.83 2.44
CA MET A 241 13.07 6.64 3.73
C MET A 241 11.59 7.06 3.74
N LYS A 242 11.08 7.70 2.69
CA LYS A 242 9.62 7.69 2.43
C LYS A 242 9.25 6.29 1.98
N GLU A 243 8.11 5.81 2.43
CA GLU A 243 7.56 4.47 2.17
C GLU A 243 7.53 4.10 0.67
N ASP A 244 8.70 3.79 0.10
CA ASP A 244 8.88 3.45 -1.32
C ASP A 244 8.33 2.07 -1.69
N PHE A 245 7.75 1.34 -0.70
CA PHE A 245 7.15 0.03 -0.99
C PHE A 245 6.06 0.11 -2.05
N GLU A 246 5.38 1.27 -2.20
CA GLU A 246 4.37 1.46 -3.24
C GLU A 246 4.94 1.49 -4.66
N GLU A 247 6.25 1.78 -4.81
CA GLU A 247 6.96 1.83 -6.09
C GLU A 247 7.68 0.51 -6.41
N MET A 248 7.81 -0.39 -5.43
CA MET A 248 8.47 -1.67 -5.59
C MET A 248 7.52 -2.74 -6.13
N ASN A 249 7.94 -3.44 -7.18
CA ASN A 249 7.24 -4.63 -7.62
C ASN A 249 7.42 -5.77 -6.59
N PHE A 250 6.67 -6.86 -6.76
CA PHE A 250 6.68 -7.96 -5.78
C PHE A 250 8.08 -8.54 -5.52
N PHE A 251 8.90 -8.67 -6.55
CA PHE A 251 10.25 -9.25 -6.41
C PHE A 251 11.21 -8.27 -5.75
N GLU A 252 11.17 -7.01 -6.13
CA GLU A 252 11.95 -5.92 -5.52
C GLU A 252 11.59 -5.76 -4.04
N LEU A 253 10.29 -5.72 -3.72
CA LEU A 253 9.81 -5.61 -2.35
C LEU A 253 10.31 -6.77 -1.49
N ARG A 254 10.23 -8.00 -2.00
CA ARG A 254 10.71 -9.19 -1.28
C ARG A 254 12.22 -9.16 -1.04
N ASP A 255 13.00 -8.76 -2.04
CA ASP A 255 14.45 -8.71 -1.92
C ASP A 255 14.87 -7.54 -1.02
N HIS A 256 14.17 -6.40 -1.09
CA HIS A 256 14.36 -5.27 -0.17
C HIS A 256 14.09 -5.67 1.30
N ILE A 257 12.98 -6.36 1.58
CA ILE A 257 12.69 -6.90 2.92
C ILE A 257 13.82 -7.82 3.40
N ARG A 258 14.39 -8.65 2.51
CA ARG A 258 15.51 -9.53 2.88
C ARG A 258 16.74 -8.73 3.32
N VAL A 259 17.09 -7.68 2.57
CA VAL A 259 18.23 -6.81 2.89
C VAL A 259 17.98 -6.04 4.19
N MET A 260 16.79 -5.43 4.37
CA MET A 260 16.41 -4.73 5.60
C MET A 260 16.47 -5.65 6.82
N ARG A 261 16.03 -6.92 6.68
CA ARG A 261 16.10 -7.90 7.77
C ARG A 261 17.53 -8.26 8.17
N GLN A 262 18.44 -8.33 7.20
CA GLN A 262 19.86 -8.56 7.46
C GLN A 262 20.53 -7.36 8.15
N ARG A 263 20.09 -6.14 7.82
CA ARG A 263 20.61 -4.88 8.38
C ARG A 263 19.96 -4.49 9.71
N GLY A 264 18.93 -5.20 10.17
CA GLY A 264 18.18 -4.84 11.39
C GLY A 264 17.48 -3.49 11.32
N THR A 265 17.15 -3.00 10.11
CA THR A 265 16.60 -1.67 9.86
C THR A 265 15.20 -1.53 10.48
N GLU A 266 14.93 -0.39 11.13
CA GLU A 266 13.59 -0.06 11.60
C GLU A 266 12.61 0.11 10.44
N GLY A 267 11.31 -0.09 10.69
CA GLY A 267 10.26 0.08 9.68
C GLY A 267 10.04 -1.12 8.74
N ILE A 268 10.83 -2.20 8.83
CA ILE A 268 10.67 -3.42 8.02
C ILE A 268 9.25 -3.97 8.05
N ARG A 269 8.52 -3.77 9.16
CA ARG A 269 7.14 -4.27 9.33
C ARG A 269 6.15 -3.63 8.37
N ASN A 270 6.34 -2.37 7.98
CA ASN A 270 5.52 -1.71 6.97
C ASN A 270 5.60 -2.46 5.64
N TYR A 271 6.81 -2.80 5.21
CA TYR A 271 7.08 -3.53 3.98
C TYR A 271 6.53 -4.96 4.02
N GLU A 272 6.70 -5.66 5.15
CA GLU A 272 6.18 -7.01 5.33
C GLU A 272 4.64 -7.04 5.34
N VAL A 273 3.99 -6.09 6.03
CA VAL A 273 2.52 -5.96 6.04
C VAL A 273 2.00 -5.67 4.63
N GLU A 274 2.63 -4.73 3.91
CA GLU A 274 2.26 -4.40 2.53
C GLU A 274 2.38 -5.62 1.61
N MET A 275 3.49 -6.35 1.67
CA MET A 275 3.69 -7.57 0.87
C MET A 275 2.57 -8.60 1.10
N HIS A 276 2.19 -8.82 2.37
CA HIS A 276 1.10 -9.74 2.70
C HIS A 276 -0.27 -9.21 2.30
N GLN A 277 -0.51 -7.89 2.39
CA GLN A 277 -1.76 -7.26 1.95
C GLN A 277 -1.98 -7.40 0.44
N ARG A 278 -0.95 -7.23 -0.39
CA ARG A 278 -1.03 -7.43 -1.85
C ARG A 278 -1.46 -8.84 -2.23
N MET A 279 -1.14 -9.83 -1.39
CA MET A 279 -1.59 -11.22 -1.58
C MET A 279 -2.98 -11.50 -0.98
N ALA A 280 -3.34 -10.81 0.09
CA ALA A 280 -4.61 -10.99 0.78
C ALA A 280 -5.80 -10.33 0.04
N GLN A 281 -5.58 -9.18 -0.61
CA GLN A 281 -6.62 -8.44 -1.35
C GLN A 281 -7.36 -9.25 -2.42
N PRO A 282 -6.70 -10.00 -3.30
CA PRO A 282 -7.38 -10.84 -4.29
C PRO A 282 -8.28 -11.90 -3.68
N VAL A 283 -7.89 -12.45 -2.53
CA VAL A 283 -8.70 -13.44 -1.79
C VAL A 283 -9.95 -12.78 -1.19
N ALA A 284 -9.84 -11.53 -0.72
CA ALA A 284 -10.98 -10.76 -0.24
C ALA A 284 -12.06 -10.58 -1.31
N ILE A 285 -11.66 -10.37 -2.58
CA ILE A 285 -12.60 -10.22 -3.70
C ILE A 285 -13.49 -11.46 -3.81
N LEU A 286 -12.90 -12.65 -3.74
CA LEU A 286 -13.64 -13.93 -3.80
C LEU A 286 -14.58 -14.08 -2.59
N ILE A 287 -14.08 -13.84 -1.39
CA ILE A 287 -14.85 -13.97 -0.14
C ILE A 287 -16.07 -13.03 -0.16
N LEU A 288 -15.84 -11.75 -0.44
CA LEU A 288 -16.90 -10.75 -0.46
C LEU A 288 -17.90 -11.00 -1.59
N THR A 289 -17.46 -11.47 -2.76
CA THR A 289 -18.37 -11.89 -3.84
C THR A 289 -19.32 -12.99 -3.39
N LEU A 290 -18.83 -14.01 -2.69
CA LEU A 290 -19.65 -15.09 -2.16
C LEU A 290 -20.69 -14.59 -1.13
N ILE A 291 -20.25 -13.71 -0.20
CA ILE A 291 -21.15 -13.06 0.76
C ILE A 291 -22.22 -12.26 0.02
N GLY A 292 -21.81 -11.41 -0.92
CA GLY A 292 -22.71 -10.55 -1.68
C GLY A 292 -23.76 -11.31 -2.45
N ALA A 293 -23.36 -12.36 -3.18
CA ALA A 293 -24.27 -13.19 -3.94
C ALA A 293 -25.25 -13.97 -3.04
N ALA A 294 -24.77 -14.55 -1.92
CA ALA A 294 -25.60 -15.28 -0.98
C ALA A 294 -26.59 -14.36 -0.23
N LEU A 295 -26.15 -13.17 0.19
CA LEU A 295 -26.96 -12.20 0.90
C LEU A 295 -28.09 -11.65 0.03
N SER A 296 -27.78 -11.30 -1.23
CA SER A 296 -28.71 -10.60 -2.12
C SER A 296 -29.55 -11.51 -3.02
N SER A 297 -29.33 -12.83 -2.99
CA SER A 297 -30.11 -13.81 -3.76
C SER A 297 -31.54 -14.00 -3.27
N ARG A 298 -31.87 -13.55 -2.05
CA ARG A 298 -33.20 -13.67 -1.45
C ARG A 298 -34.01 -12.40 -1.63
N LYS A 299 -35.30 -12.54 -1.92
CA LYS A 299 -36.24 -11.42 -1.88
C LYS A 299 -36.59 -11.09 -0.42
N ILE A 300 -36.33 -9.86 -0.01
CA ILE A 300 -36.66 -9.37 1.36
C ILE A 300 -37.66 -8.22 1.29
N LYS A 301 -38.44 -8.02 2.39
CA LYS A 301 -39.49 -7.00 2.46
C LYS A 301 -38.98 -5.55 2.26
N GLY A 302 -37.70 -5.27 2.50
CA GLY A 302 -37.08 -3.96 2.30
C GLY A 302 -36.54 -3.71 0.89
N GLY A 303 -36.64 -4.67 -0.02
CA GLY A 303 -36.19 -4.55 -1.40
C GLY A 303 -34.69 -4.34 -1.56
N MET A 304 -34.26 -3.73 -2.66
CA MET A 304 -32.86 -3.49 -3.01
C MET A 304 -32.15 -2.59 -2.01
N GLY A 305 -32.82 -1.59 -1.42
CA GLY A 305 -32.22 -0.67 -0.46
C GLY A 305 -31.74 -1.36 0.82
N MET A 306 -32.50 -2.35 1.31
CA MET A 306 -32.08 -3.11 2.49
C MET A 306 -30.84 -3.98 2.22
N HIS A 307 -30.76 -4.63 1.05
CA HIS A 307 -29.57 -5.38 0.66
C HIS A 307 -28.34 -4.49 0.53
N LEU A 308 -28.49 -3.29 -0.06
CA LEU A 308 -27.40 -2.32 -0.16
C LEU A 308 -26.98 -1.82 1.22
N GLY A 309 -27.91 -1.53 2.13
CA GLY A 309 -27.61 -1.11 3.50
C GLY A 309 -26.78 -2.15 4.25
N PHE A 310 -27.23 -3.42 4.27
CA PHE A 310 -26.43 -4.50 4.86
C PHE A 310 -25.10 -4.70 4.16
N GLY A 311 -25.08 -4.60 2.83
CA GLY A 311 -23.86 -4.71 2.06
C GLY A 311 -22.85 -3.63 2.41
N ILE A 312 -23.26 -2.38 2.43
CA ILE A 312 -22.41 -1.26 2.82
C ILE A 312 -21.84 -1.49 4.23
N THR A 313 -22.67 -1.90 5.20
CA THR A 313 -22.21 -2.19 6.56
C THR A 313 -21.13 -3.28 6.60
N ILE A 314 -21.33 -4.39 5.88
CA ILE A 314 -20.35 -5.48 5.78
C ILE A 314 -19.06 -5.01 5.11
N ALA A 315 -19.18 -4.24 4.03
CA ALA A 315 -18.04 -3.70 3.30
C ALA A 315 -17.18 -2.76 4.16
N PHE A 316 -17.80 -1.80 4.84
CA PHE A 316 -17.10 -0.91 5.76
C PHE A 316 -16.48 -1.66 6.94
N SER A 317 -17.19 -2.66 7.49
CA SER A 317 -16.61 -3.51 8.52
C SER A 317 -15.36 -4.23 8.03
N TYR A 318 -15.37 -4.77 6.81
CA TYR A 318 -14.18 -5.40 6.22
C TYR A 318 -13.02 -4.40 6.11
N VAL A 319 -13.27 -3.19 5.58
CA VAL A 319 -12.25 -2.14 5.46
C VAL A 319 -11.70 -1.76 6.83
N LEU A 320 -12.56 -1.57 7.83
CA LEU A 320 -12.13 -1.26 9.21
C LEU A 320 -11.24 -2.36 9.79
N PHE A 321 -11.64 -3.64 9.66
CA PHE A 321 -10.82 -4.75 10.14
C PHE A 321 -9.46 -4.81 9.43
N THR A 322 -9.41 -4.50 8.13
CA THR A 322 -8.17 -4.45 7.37
C THR A 322 -7.26 -3.31 7.86
N GLN A 323 -7.79 -2.12 8.13
CA GLN A 323 -7.03 -0.99 8.64
C GLN A 323 -6.52 -1.22 10.09
N ILE A 324 -7.37 -1.80 10.94
CA ILE A 324 -6.96 -2.19 12.30
C ILE A 324 -5.85 -3.25 12.23
N GLY A 325 -6.02 -4.25 11.36
CA GLY A 325 -5.01 -5.28 11.13
C GLY A 325 -3.67 -4.65 10.69
N LYS A 326 -3.70 -3.76 9.69
CA LYS A 326 -2.52 -3.02 9.22
C LYS A 326 -1.83 -2.29 10.38
N ALA A 327 -2.58 -1.52 11.17
CA ALA A 327 -2.04 -0.79 12.32
C ALA A 327 -1.40 -1.73 13.34
N PHE A 328 -2.03 -2.86 13.67
CA PHE A 328 -1.47 -3.83 14.62
C PHE A 328 -0.23 -4.54 14.09
N GLY A 329 -0.17 -4.83 12.79
CA GLY A 329 1.00 -5.41 12.15
C GLY A 329 2.20 -4.48 12.16
N VAL A 330 2.00 -3.23 11.76
CA VAL A 330 3.03 -2.18 11.74
C VAL A 330 3.57 -1.91 13.13
N ASN A 331 2.69 -1.75 14.13
CA ASN A 331 3.08 -1.50 15.52
C ASN A 331 3.63 -2.75 16.25
N GLY A 332 3.66 -3.91 15.61
CA GLY A 332 4.24 -5.12 16.16
C GLY A 332 3.39 -5.85 17.18
N VAL A 333 2.11 -5.52 17.30
CA VAL A 333 1.16 -6.23 18.19
C VAL A 333 0.92 -7.66 17.69
N VAL A 334 0.87 -7.84 16.36
CA VAL A 334 0.74 -9.15 15.72
C VAL A 334 1.76 -9.29 14.59
N SER A 335 2.01 -10.52 14.13
CA SER A 335 2.89 -10.72 12.97
C SER A 335 2.29 -10.11 11.70
N PRO A 336 3.11 -9.60 10.77
CA PRO A 336 2.66 -9.00 9.51
C PRO A 336 1.72 -9.89 8.69
N MET A 337 2.00 -11.19 8.66
CA MET A 337 1.16 -12.18 8.00
C MET A 337 -0.24 -12.24 8.65
N LEU A 338 -0.33 -12.39 9.96
CA LEU A 338 -1.61 -12.44 10.65
C LEU A 338 -2.39 -11.13 10.49
N ALA A 339 -1.71 -10.00 10.56
CA ALA A 339 -2.29 -8.68 10.35
C ALA A 339 -3.06 -8.55 9.03
N ALA A 340 -2.49 -9.09 7.95
CA ALA A 340 -3.10 -9.05 6.62
C ALA A 340 -4.19 -10.10 6.40
N TRP A 341 -4.08 -11.29 7.04
CA TRP A 341 -4.96 -12.42 6.73
C TRP A 341 -6.13 -12.60 7.70
N ILE A 342 -6.05 -12.10 8.95
CA ILE A 342 -7.15 -12.19 9.94
C ILE A 342 -8.48 -11.67 9.39
N PRO A 343 -8.57 -10.48 8.72
CA PRO A 343 -9.82 -10.01 8.15
C PRO A 343 -10.42 -11.02 7.16
N ASN A 344 -9.60 -11.56 6.27
CA ASN A 344 -10.04 -12.56 5.30
C ASN A 344 -10.57 -13.82 5.96
N PHE A 345 -9.93 -14.30 7.02
CA PHE A 345 -10.37 -15.48 7.75
C PHE A 345 -11.75 -15.25 8.43
N ILE A 346 -11.93 -14.10 9.10
CA ILE A 346 -13.20 -13.75 9.74
C ILE A 346 -14.33 -13.68 8.70
N PHE A 347 -14.08 -13.00 7.57
CA PHE A 347 -15.09 -12.84 6.53
C PHE A 347 -15.31 -14.13 5.72
N ALA A 348 -14.32 -15.03 5.63
CA ALA A 348 -14.52 -16.37 5.07
C ALA A 348 -15.50 -17.19 5.92
N LEU A 349 -15.40 -17.14 7.25
CA LEU A 349 -16.39 -17.78 8.14
C LEU A 349 -17.78 -17.18 7.96
N LEU A 350 -17.86 -15.85 7.78
CA LEU A 350 -19.12 -15.18 7.48
C LEU A 350 -19.69 -15.61 6.12
N ALA A 351 -18.82 -15.79 5.09
CA ALA A 351 -19.22 -16.29 3.79
C ALA A 351 -19.82 -17.69 3.89
N VAL A 352 -19.20 -18.61 4.63
CA VAL A 352 -19.70 -19.95 4.87
C VAL A 352 -21.08 -19.90 5.56
N TYR A 353 -21.24 -19.05 6.57
CA TYR A 353 -22.54 -18.85 7.24
C TYR A 353 -23.65 -18.42 6.25
N PHE A 354 -23.40 -17.42 5.40
CA PHE A 354 -24.39 -16.97 4.42
C PHE A 354 -24.66 -18.02 3.34
N LEU A 355 -23.64 -18.76 2.90
CA LEU A 355 -23.80 -19.85 1.92
C LEU A 355 -24.65 -21.01 2.46
N ILE A 356 -24.48 -21.38 3.74
CA ILE A 356 -25.32 -22.42 4.38
C ILE A 356 -26.79 -21.97 4.45
N LYS A 357 -27.01 -20.68 4.69
CA LYS A 357 -28.37 -20.09 4.75
C LYS A 357 -28.94 -19.69 3.40
N ALA A 358 -28.19 -19.77 2.30
CA ALA A 358 -28.66 -19.43 0.98
C ALA A 358 -29.86 -20.30 0.53
N PRO A 359 -30.72 -19.83 -0.39
CA PRO A 359 -31.82 -20.65 -0.93
C PRO A 359 -31.23 -21.87 -1.65
N LYS A 360 -31.77 -23.04 -1.33
CA LYS A 360 -31.36 -24.32 -1.96
C LYS A 360 -32.26 -24.65 -3.12
#